data_5a05a20fa2450b52497bdcba427627b4
#
_entry.id   5a05a20fa2450b52497bdcba427627b4
#
_cell.length_a   1.000
_cell.length_b   1.000
_cell.length_c   1.000
_cell.angle_alpha   90.00
_cell.angle_beta   90.00
_cell.angle_gamma   90.00
#
_symmetry.space_group_name_H-M   'P 1'
#
loop_
_entity.id
_entity.type
_entity.pdbx_description
1 polymer ?
#
loop_
_entity_poly.entity_id
_entity_poly.type
_entity_poly.pdbx_seq_one_letter_code
_entity_poly.pdbx_strand_id
1 'polypeptide(L)'
;MELQDIINKIDIWQEWHDNYCYYVPKFIESAKTCESWQDWDKDLFHEFFERGGDQCVSSLQQGYFTKEEQVRIKEDWKELAPMLKTIAESQDEPLWDIYDKIKTFLRERTSQDRKAATNRLIASLQPNLLCTIVQESCLKETFNCMRDAGLKDVPEFDSYSWFKSSYLLLAYFKDKLKSYSAYDICTYPWQVREYLINLSKKQIHCMENIQSYINLLKANKNLVLTGAPGTGKTFLAKEIAKAMDAEVEFVQFHPSYDYTDFVEGLRPIDDGKGHINFERKDGILKKFCKKATSSISDLTLKSWNKLIKHLTQANNSCEYKLPSNLLTRVSSSMFSFLITF
;
A
#
# COMPACT_ATOMS: atom_id res chain seq x y z
N MET A 1 -7.31 -7.74 -5.26
CA MET A 1 -7.20 -6.53 -6.12
C MET A 1 -6.60 -6.97 -7.44
N GLU A 2 -7.13 -6.52 -8.56
CA GLU A 2 -6.54 -6.82 -9.87
C GLU A 2 -5.65 -5.66 -10.33
N LEU A 3 -4.61 -5.96 -11.10
CA LEU A 3 -3.66 -4.94 -11.57
C LEU A 3 -4.37 -3.86 -12.41
N GLN A 4 -5.32 -4.26 -13.25
CA GLN A 4 -6.12 -3.33 -14.06
C GLN A 4 -6.90 -2.31 -13.21
N ASP A 5 -7.39 -2.70 -12.03
CA ASP A 5 -8.10 -1.79 -11.12
C ASP A 5 -7.17 -0.70 -10.57
N ILE A 6 -5.89 -1.02 -10.41
CA ILE A 6 -4.86 -0.06 -9.98
C ILE A 6 -4.53 0.88 -11.13
N ILE A 7 -4.28 0.33 -12.33
CA ILE A 7 -3.94 1.14 -13.52
C ILE A 7 -5.01 2.18 -13.81
N ASN A 8 -6.29 1.83 -13.65
CA ASN A 8 -7.41 2.75 -13.85
C ASN A 8 -7.50 3.88 -12.80
N LYS A 9 -6.69 3.83 -11.73
CA LYS A 9 -6.70 4.79 -10.62
C LYS A 9 -5.43 5.61 -10.49
N ILE A 10 -4.39 5.26 -11.25
CA ILE A 10 -3.12 5.99 -11.22
C ILE A 10 -3.15 7.16 -12.18
N ASP A 11 -2.59 8.28 -11.72
CA ASP A 11 -2.30 9.43 -12.57
C ASP A 11 -0.85 9.32 -13.06
N ILE A 12 -0.67 9.32 -14.37
CA ILE A 12 0.66 9.33 -14.99
C ILE A 12 1.14 10.77 -15.07
N TRP A 13 2.38 11.02 -14.66
CA TRP A 13 3.01 12.32 -14.93
C TRP A 13 3.27 12.45 -16.43
N GLN A 14 2.35 13.11 -17.12
CA GLN A 14 2.28 13.15 -18.58
C GLN A 14 3.54 13.75 -19.20
N GLU A 15 4.08 14.85 -18.66
CA GLU A 15 5.30 15.49 -19.17
C GLU A 15 6.49 14.53 -19.17
N TRP A 16 6.64 13.75 -18.11
CA TRP A 16 7.70 12.74 -18.01
C TRP A 16 7.49 11.61 -19.03
N HIS A 17 6.27 11.14 -19.18
CA HIS A 17 5.91 10.08 -20.13
C HIS A 17 6.14 10.53 -21.58
N ASP A 18 5.76 11.75 -21.92
CA ASP A 18 5.97 12.34 -23.24
C ASP A 18 7.48 12.45 -23.56
N ASN A 19 8.29 12.90 -22.61
CA ASN A 19 9.74 12.93 -22.72
C ASN A 19 10.32 11.53 -22.92
N TYR A 20 9.85 10.54 -22.17
CA TYR A 20 10.25 9.15 -22.30
C TYR A 20 9.97 8.62 -23.72
N CYS A 21 8.76 8.82 -24.21
CA CYS A 21 8.33 8.43 -25.55
C CYS A 21 9.10 9.17 -26.66
N TYR A 22 9.59 10.37 -26.40
CA TYR A 22 10.39 11.15 -27.35
C TYR A 22 11.86 10.73 -27.40
N TYR A 23 12.51 10.57 -26.25
CA TYR A 23 13.94 10.34 -26.17
C TYR A 23 14.33 8.87 -26.35
N VAL A 24 13.57 7.93 -25.80
CA VAL A 24 13.96 6.50 -25.81
C VAL A 24 14.01 5.90 -27.21
N PRO A 25 13.05 6.12 -28.13
CA PRO A 25 13.17 5.64 -29.51
C PRO A 25 14.39 6.19 -30.24
N LYS A 26 14.71 7.47 -30.02
CA LYS A 26 15.90 8.11 -30.60
C LYS A 26 17.19 7.54 -30.04
N PHE A 27 17.20 7.23 -28.74
CA PHE A 27 18.33 6.60 -28.08
C PHE A 27 18.61 5.21 -28.66
N ILE A 28 17.58 4.40 -28.87
CA ILE A 28 17.69 3.08 -29.52
C ILE A 28 18.22 3.22 -30.94
N GLU A 29 17.69 4.16 -31.73
CA GLU A 29 18.12 4.36 -33.11
C GLU A 29 19.57 4.86 -33.19
N SER A 30 19.97 5.80 -32.37
CA SER A 30 21.37 6.26 -32.32
C SER A 30 22.32 5.15 -31.87
N ALA A 31 21.91 4.29 -30.95
CA ALA A 31 22.74 3.14 -30.56
C ALA A 31 22.92 2.12 -31.71
N LYS A 32 21.94 1.99 -32.62
CA LYS A 32 22.05 1.13 -33.80
C LYS A 32 22.94 1.70 -34.89
N THR A 33 22.91 3.01 -35.09
CA THR A 33 23.46 3.66 -36.30
C THR A 33 24.78 4.40 -36.07
N CYS A 34 25.01 4.95 -34.86
CA CYS A 34 26.18 5.78 -34.56
C CYS A 34 27.31 4.95 -33.95
N GLU A 35 28.46 4.88 -34.62
CA GLU A 35 29.65 4.19 -34.14
C GLU A 35 30.47 5.04 -33.19
N SER A 36 30.44 6.38 -33.36
CA SER A 36 31.11 7.35 -32.48
C SER A 36 30.13 8.16 -31.69
N TRP A 37 30.50 8.52 -30.43
CA TRP A 37 29.68 9.40 -29.59
C TRP A 37 29.51 10.81 -30.20
N GLN A 38 30.44 11.25 -31.08
CA GLN A 38 30.36 12.55 -31.75
C GLN A 38 29.24 12.60 -32.82
N ASP A 39 28.81 11.43 -33.32
CA ASP A 39 27.76 11.31 -34.32
C ASP A 39 26.36 11.38 -33.72
N TRP A 40 26.26 11.32 -32.37
CA TRP A 40 25.01 11.41 -31.66
C TRP A 40 24.49 12.85 -31.65
N ASP A 41 23.17 12.99 -31.66
CA ASP A 41 22.53 14.25 -31.34
C ASP A 41 22.99 14.72 -29.95
N LYS A 42 23.38 15.99 -29.83
CA LYS A 42 23.99 16.52 -28.58
C LYS A 42 23.04 16.50 -27.42
N ASP A 43 21.76 16.83 -27.65
CA ASP A 43 20.75 16.87 -26.56
C ASP A 43 20.42 15.45 -26.11
N LEU A 44 20.35 14.51 -27.05
CA LEU A 44 20.14 13.11 -26.74
C LEU A 44 21.33 12.50 -25.97
N PHE A 45 22.56 12.76 -26.40
CA PHE A 45 23.75 12.29 -25.70
C PHE A 45 23.86 12.89 -24.30
N HIS A 46 23.57 14.19 -24.19
CA HIS A 46 23.51 14.87 -22.90
C HIS A 46 22.49 14.22 -21.95
N GLU A 47 21.29 13.91 -22.44
CA GLU A 47 20.21 13.31 -21.64
C GLU A 47 20.62 11.98 -20.99
N PHE A 48 21.30 11.11 -21.71
CA PHE A 48 21.61 9.76 -21.22
C PHE A 48 22.99 9.62 -20.54
N PHE A 49 23.98 10.39 -20.93
CA PHE A 49 25.37 10.24 -20.49
C PHE A 49 25.93 11.40 -19.66
N GLU A 50 25.43 12.61 -19.86
CA GLU A 50 26.05 13.81 -19.26
C GLU A 50 25.18 14.52 -18.20
N ARG A 51 23.87 14.38 -18.27
CA ARG A 51 22.94 15.09 -17.40
C ARG A 51 23.04 14.60 -15.95
N GLY A 52 23.27 15.54 -15.03
CA GLY A 52 23.33 15.30 -13.60
C GLY A 52 22.05 15.67 -12.85
N GLY A 53 21.02 16.12 -13.57
CA GLY A 53 19.72 16.53 -13.02
C GLY A 53 18.61 15.51 -13.25
N ASP A 54 17.36 15.96 -13.17
CA ASP A 54 16.21 15.14 -13.57
C ASP A 54 16.33 14.71 -15.01
N GLN A 55 16.06 13.43 -15.25
CA GLN A 55 16.22 12.79 -16.55
C GLN A 55 14.89 12.20 -17.00
N CYS A 56 14.71 12.06 -18.31
CA CYS A 56 13.47 11.53 -18.88
C CYS A 56 13.15 10.10 -18.45
N VAL A 57 14.14 9.32 -18.08
CA VAL A 57 14.00 7.90 -17.72
C VAL A 57 14.35 7.58 -16.28
N SER A 58 14.85 8.56 -15.52
CA SER A 58 15.15 8.41 -14.07
C SER A 58 15.25 9.77 -13.38
N SER A 59 15.11 9.79 -12.06
CA SER A 59 15.32 11.00 -11.25
C SER A 59 16.78 11.21 -10.89
N LEU A 60 17.10 12.41 -10.43
CA LEU A 60 18.40 12.80 -9.88
C LEU A 60 18.99 11.83 -8.86
N GLN A 61 18.15 11.25 -8.02
CA GLN A 61 18.56 10.35 -6.95
C GLN A 61 19.09 9.00 -7.47
N GLN A 62 18.95 8.73 -8.75
CA GLN A 62 19.28 7.43 -9.35
C GLN A 62 20.68 7.37 -9.95
N GLY A 63 21.47 8.40 -9.77
CA GLY A 63 22.87 8.42 -10.16
C GLY A 63 23.14 8.98 -11.56
N TYR A 64 24.32 9.54 -11.68
CA TYR A 64 24.84 10.13 -12.92
C TYR A 64 26.33 9.83 -13.02
N PHE A 65 26.92 10.05 -14.18
CA PHE A 65 28.38 9.99 -14.39
C PHE A 65 28.98 11.38 -14.12
N THR A 66 30.07 11.43 -13.34
CA THR A 66 30.80 12.69 -13.14
C THR A 66 31.51 13.11 -14.45
N LYS A 67 31.96 14.37 -14.54
CA LYS A 67 32.66 14.85 -15.76
C LYS A 67 33.89 14.02 -16.08
N GLU A 68 34.65 13.59 -15.09
CA GLU A 68 35.82 12.73 -15.26
C GLU A 68 35.44 11.32 -15.74
N GLU A 69 34.33 10.78 -15.25
CA GLU A 69 33.80 9.48 -15.68
C GLU A 69 33.28 9.55 -17.13
N GLN A 70 32.58 10.64 -17.48
CA GLN A 70 32.14 10.90 -18.87
C GLN A 70 33.30 10.94 -19.86
N VAL A 71 34.43 11.58 -19.48
CA VAL A 71 35.62 11.60 -20.33
C VAL A 71 36.14 10.20 -20.59
N ARG A 72 36.32 9.38 -19.53
CA ARG A 72 36.80 8.00 -19.65
C ARG A 72 35.87 7.11 -20.49
N ILE A 73 34.56 7.27 -20.32
CA ILE A 73 33.57 6.54 -21.12
C ILE A 73 33.68 6.93 -22.59
N LYS A 74 33.89 8.22 -22.91
CA LYS A 74 34.07 8.71 -24.28
C LYS A 74 35.39 8.25 -24.92
N GLU A 75 36.47 8.19 -24.14
CA GLU A 75 37.76 7.70 -24.61
C GLU A 75 37.68 6.24 -25.08
N ASP A 76 36.97 5.41 -24.32
CA ASP A 76 36.79 3.99 -24.62
C ASP A 76 35.46 3.67 -25.34
N TRP A 77 34.85 4.66 -25.97
CA TRP A 77 33.55 4.52 -26.66
C TRP A 77 33.52 3.38 -27.70
N LYS A 78 34.63 3.11 -28.33
CA LYS A 78 34.78 2.02 -29.32
C LYS A 78 34.50 0.64 -28.75
N GLU A 79 34.68 0.46 -27.44
CA GLU A 79 34.33 -0.78 -26.73
C GLU A 79 32.86 -0.80 -26.34
N LEU A 80 32.29 0.34 -25.96
CA LEU A 80 30.90 0.45 -25.49
C LEU A 80 29.90 0.41 -26.65
N ALA A 81 30.16 1.13 -27.74
CA ALA A 81 29.23 1.28 -28.86
C ALA A 81 28.73 -0.05 -29.46
N PRO A 82 29.56 -1.08 -29.70
CA PRO A 82 29.11 -2.36 -30.22
C PRO A 82 28.16 -3.09 -29.24
N MET A 83 28.37 -2.94 -27.95
CA MET A 83 27.51 -3.55 -26.91
C MET A 83 26.14 -2.87 -26.87
N LEU A 84 26.10 -1.51 -26.94
CA LEU A 84 24.86 -0.75 -27.00
C LEU A 84 24.08 -1.12 -28.27
N LYS A 85 24.77 -1.21 -29.43
CA LYS A 85 24.17 -1.62 -30.71
C LYS A 85 23.54 -3.01 -30.60
N THR A 86 24.27 -3.97 -30.06
CA THR A 86 23.77 -5.35 -29.93
C THR A 86 22.49 -5.40 -29.09
N ILE A 87 22.42 -4.64 -28.00
CA ILE A 87 21.20 -4.55 -27.17
C ILE A 87 20.07 -3.84 -27.94
N ALA A 88 20.37 -2.73 -28.62
CA ALA A 88 19.37 -1.97 -29.36
C ALA A 88 18.75 -2.78 -30.52
N GLU A 89 19.50 -3.67 -31.16
CA GLU A 89 19.03 -4.56 -32.19
C GLU A 89 18.18 -5.72 -31.70
N SER A 90 18.38 -6.17 -30.44
CA SER A 90 17.64 -7.27 -29.81
C SER A 90 16.49 -6.74 -28.95
N GLN A 91 15.30 -6.57 -29.49
CA GLN A 91 14.14 -6.01 -28.76
C GLN A 91 13.25 -7.08 -28.10
N ASP A 92 13.42 -8.35 -28.47
CA ASP A 92 12.51 -9.43 -28.05
C ASP A 92 13.16 -10.42 -27.07
N GLU A 93 14.48 -10.42 -26.95
CA GLU A 93 15.24 -11.33 -26.10
C GLU A 93 16.21 -10.57 -25.17
N PRO A 94 16.28 -10.95 -23.87
CA PRO A 94 17.23 -10.37 -22.95
C PRO A 94 18.65 -10.90 -23.20
N LEU A 95 19.63 -10.00 -23.24
CA LEU A 95 21.03 -10.31 -23.49
C LEU A 95 21.87 -10.25 -22.21
N TRP A 96 21.67 -11.20 -21.30
CA TRP A 96 22.28 -11.21 -19.96
C TRP A 96 23.80 -11.01 -19.98
N ASP A 97 24.50 -11.70 -20.86
CA ASP A 97 25.96 -11.61 -20.98
C ASP A 97 26.42 -10.21 -21.44
N ILE A 98 25.66 -9.55 -22.31
CA ILE A 98 25.98 -8.20 -22.78
C ILE A 98 25.68 -7.18 -21.67
N TYR A 99 24.61 -7.36 -20.91
CA TYR A 99 24.32 -6.49 -19.76
C TYR A 99 25.46 -6.53 -18.73
N ASP A 100 25.96 -7.72 -18.42
CA ASP A 100 27.07 -7.88 -17.46
C ASP A 100 28.38 -7.30 -18.03
N LYS A 101 28.62 -7.40 -19.34
CA LYS A 101 29.77 -6.75 -19.98
C LYS A 101 29.69 -5.23 -19.89
N ILE A 102 28.55 -4.62 -20.19
CA ILE A 102 28.37 -3.16 -20.03
C ILE A 102 28.54 -2.74 -18.58
N LYS A 103 27.96 -3.50 -17.64
CA LYS A 103 28.11 -3.24 -16.22
C LYS A 103 29.59 -3.27 -15.80
N THR A 104 30.35 -4.27 -16.24
CA THR A 104 31.78 -4.37 -15.97
C THR A 104 32.55 -3.22 -16.60
N PHE A 105 32.30 -2.92 -17.88
CA PHE A 105 32.90 -1.81 -18.61
C PHE A 105 32.71 -0.47 -17.86
N LEU A 106 31.48 -0.15 -17.48
CA LEU A 106 31.17 1.11 -16.80
C LEU A 106 31.77 1.15 -15.39
N ARG A 107 31.76 0.03 -14.66
CA ARG A 107 32.37 -0.04 -13.32
C ARG A 107 33.87 0.23 -13.32
N GLU A 108 34.60 -0.24 -14.31
CA GLU A 108 36.05 -0.02 -14.45
C GLU A 108 36.39 1.45 -14.75
N ARG A 109 35.44 2.21 -15.33
CA ARG A 109 35.63 3.61 -15.76
C ARG A 109 35.02 4.63 -14.80
N THR A 110 34.34 4.15 -13.77
CA THR A 110 33.68 4.99 -12.77
C THR A 110 34.34 4.86 -11.41
N SER A 111 34.31 5.95 -10.63
CA SER A 111 34.88 6.01 -9.27
C SER A 111 34.07 5.19 -8.25
N GLN A 112 32.79 4.95 -8.54
CA GLN A 112 31.85 4.19 -7.76
C GLN A 112 31.02 3.29 -8.67
N ASP A 113 30.42 2.24 -8.14
CA ASP A 113 29.49 1.41 -8.89
C ASP A 113 28.22 2.21 -9.21
N ARG A 114 28.11 2.72 -10.44
CA ARG A 114 26.99 3.51 -10.95
C ARG A 114 25.82 2.63 -11.38
N LYS A 115 25.41 1.69 -10.52
CA LYS A 115 24.38 0.66 -10.82
C LYS A 115 23.14 1.25 -11.46
N ALA A 116 22.56 2.29 -10.86
CA ALA A 116 21.31 2.86 -11.35
C ALA A 116 21.47 3.54 -12.72
N ALA A 117 22.57 4.26 -12.95
CA ALA A 117 22.86 4.84 -14.26
C ALA A 117 23.08 3.75 -15.33
N THR A 118 23.80 2.68 -14.99
CA THR A 118 23.99 1.51 -15.87
C THR A 118 22.66 0.82 -16.19
N ASN A 119 21.86 0.56 -15.18
CA ASN A 119 20.54 -0.06 -15.35
C ASN A 119 19.63 0.80 -16.24
N ARG A 120 19.67 2.13 -16.07
CA ARG A 120 18.92 3.06 -16.91
C ARG A 120 19.31 2.97 -18.36
N LEU A 121 20.61 3.00 -18.68
CA LEU A 121 21.08 2.90 -20.07
C LEU A 121 20.58 1.61 -20.72
N ILE A 122 20.73 0.48 -20.05
CA ILE A 122 20.31 -0.82 -20.57
C ILE A 122 18.80 -0.92 -20.68
N ALA A 123 18.04 -0.49 -19.66
CA ALA A 123 16.58 -0.51 -19.69
C ALA A 123 16.01 0.38 -20.81
N SER A 124 16.64 1.54 -21.06
CA SER A 124 16.22 2.44 -22.15
C SER A 124 16.49 1.85 -23.54
N LEU A 125 17.43 0.94 -23.69
CA LEU A 125 17.67 0.23 -24.96
C LEU A 125 16.68 -0.91 -25.19
N GLN A 126 16.07 -1.44 -24.14
CA GLN A 126 15.10 -2.55 -24.23
C GLN A 126 13.83 -2.28 -23.39
N PRO A 127 13.06 -1.24 -23.72
CA PRO A 127 11.83 -0.89 -23.01
C PRO A 127 10.74 -1.99 -23.08
N ASN A 128 10.87 -2.89 -24.07
CA ASN A 128 10.01 -4.06 -24.18
C ASN A 128 10.32 -5.15 -23.14
N LEU A 129 11.51 -5.15 -22.56
CA LEU A 129 11.98 -6.24 -21.68
C LEU A 129 12.26 -5.79 -20.25
N LEU A 130 12.62 -4.52 -20.06
CA LEU A 130 13.05 -3.99 -18.76
C LEU A 130 12.20 -2.79 -18.34
N CYS A 131 11.86 -2.70 -17.06
CA CYS A 131 11.07 -1.60 -16.52
C CYS A 131 11.95 -0.37 -16.19
N THR A 132 11.29 0.77 -15.97
CA THR A 132 11.96 2.05 -15.66
C THR A 132 12.43 2.17 -14.20
N ILE A 133 12.17 1.19 -13.34
CA ILE A 133 12.65 1.19 -11.94
C ILE A 133 14.11 0.75 -11.90
N VAL A 134 15.05 1.67 -12.00
CA VAL A 134 16.48 1.35 -12.10
C VAL A 134 17.19 1.13 -10.75
N GLN A 135 16.59 1.57 -9.65
CA GLN A 135 17.14 1.37 -8.31
C GLN A 135 16.66 0.03 -7.74
N GLU A 136 17.60 -0.81 -7.32
CA GLU A 136 17.32 -2.17 -6.83
C GLU A 136 16.39 -2.20 -5.61
N SER A 137 16.60 -1.29 -4.64
CA SER A 137 15.74 -1.19 -3.46
C SER A 137 14.29 -0.84 -3.80
N CYS A 138 14.07 0.10 -4.73
CA CYS A 138 12.75 0.47 -5.21
C CYS A 138 12.08 -0.67 -5.99
N LEU A 139 12.86 -1.40 -6.79
CA LEU A 139 12.38 -2.56 -7.51
C LEU A 139 11.90 -3.66 -6.54
N LYS A 140 12.71 -3.99 -5.53
CA LYS A 140 12.35 -4.96 -4.48
C LYS A 140 11.10 -4.52 -3.70
N GLU A 141 11.03 -3.24 -3.34
CA GLU A 141 9.86 -2.68 -2.66
C GLU A 141 8.59 -2.80 -3.52
N THR A 142 8.69 -2.64 -4.84
CA THR A 142 7.57 -2.83 -5.77
C THR A 142 6.99 -4.24 -5.65
N PHE A 143 7.84 -5.28 -5.70
CA PHE A 143 7.40 -6.66 -5.53
C PHE A 143 6.68 -6.88 -4.19
N ASN A 144 7.22 -6.33 -3.11
CA ASN A 144 6.63 -6.45 -1.77
C ASN A 144 5.27 -5.73 -1.71
N CYS A 145 5.18 -4.46 -2.11
CA CYS A 145 3.94 -3.70 -2.12
C CYS A 145 2.84 -4.38 -2.96
N MET A 146 3.20 -4.99 -4.08
CA MET A 146 2.25 -5.71 -4.93
C MET A 146 1.70 -6.97 -4.25
N ARG A 147 2.54 -7.73 -3.56
CA ARG A 147 2.12 -8.91 -2.78
C ARG A 147 1.27 -8.51 -1.57
N ASP A 148 1.71 -7.49 -0.82
CA ASP A 148 0.99 -6.97 0.35
C ASP A 148 -0.39 -6.44 -0.02
N ALA A 149 -0.55 -5.89 -1.23
CA ALA A 149 -1.83 -5.47 -1.79
C ALA A 149 -2.70 -6.65 -2.27
N GLY A 150 -2.20 -7.88 -2.19
CA GLY A 150 -2.93 -9.11 -2.57
C GLY A 150 -3.06 -9.32 -4.07
N LEU A 151 -2.14 -8.77 -4.88
CA LEU A 151 -2.04 -9.09 -6.31
C LEU A 151 -1.57 -10.55 -6.46
N LYS A 152 -2.25 -11.30 -7.34
CA LYS A 152 -1.95 -12.72 -7.58
C LYS A 152 -0.81 -12.90 -8.57
N ASP A 153 -0.09 -13.99 -8.44
CA ASP A 153 0.95 -14.44 -9.37
C ASP A 153 2.12 -13.44 -9.52
N VAL A 154 2.35 -12.58 -8.53
CA VAL A 154 3.50 -11.68 -8.53
C VAL A 154 4.78 -12.52 -8.43
N PRO A 155 5.71 -12.40 -9.40
CA PRO A 155 6.92 -13.22 -9.42
C PRO A 155 7.82 -12.98 -8.20
N GLU A 156 8.76 -13.87 -7.95
CA GLU A 156 9.78 -13.71 -6.92
C GLU A 156 10.84 -12.70 -7.35
N PHE A 157 11.29 -11.87 -6.40
CA PHE A 157 12.39 -10.95 -6.62
C PHE A 157 13.72 -11.72 -6.62
N ASP A 158 14.50 -11.62 -7.71
CA ASP A 158 15.85 -12.19 -7.78
C ASP A 158 16.85 -11.19 -7.14
N SER A 159 17.37 -11.56 -5.97
CA SER A 159 18.33 -10.73 -5.22
C SER A 159 19.73 -10.70 -5.85
N TYR A 160 20.02 -11.54 -6.82
CA TYR A 160 21.32 -11.62 -7.48
C TYR A 160 21.39 -10.81 -8.79
N SER A 161 20.26 -10.54 -9.41
CA SER A 161 20.21 -9.83 -10.69
C SER A 161 19.04 -8.85 -10.78
N TRP A 162 19.37 -7.55 -10.78
CA TRP A 162 18.40 -6.51 -11.07
C TRP A 162 17.74 -6.72 -12.45
N PHE A 163 18.52 -7.11 -13.45
CA PHE A 163 18.01 -7.34 -14.80
C PHE A 163 16.95 -8.43 -14.86
N LYS A 164 17.19 -9.56 -14.21
CA LYS A 164 16.20 -10.64 -14.11
C LYS A 164 14.94 -10.21 -13.39
N SER A 165 15.07 -9.51 -12.27
CA SER A 165 13.91 -8.99 -11.55
C SER A 165 13.11 -7.98 -12.37
N SER A 166 13.80 -7.05 -13.06
CA SER A 166 13.17 -6.08 -13.97
C SER A 166 12.40 -6.76 -15.09
N TYR A 167 13.02 -7.76 -15.72
CA TYR A 167 12.42 -8.57 -16.78
C TYR A 167 11.18 -9.33 -16.28
N LEU A 168 11.27 -10.03 -15.14
CA LEU A 168 10.15 -10.78 -14.58
C LEU A 168 8.98 -9.87 -14.22
N LEU A 169 9.27 -8.70 -13.63
CA LEU A 169 8.25 -7.73 -13.31
C LEU A 169 7.55 -7.23 -14.57
N LEU A 170 8.31 -6.85 -15.60
CA LEU A 170 7.72 -6.35 -16.84
C LEU A 170 6.94 -7.44 -17.59
N ALA A 171 7.41 -8.68 -17.59
CA ALA A 171 6.68 -9.83 -18.15
C ALA A 171 5.33 -10.03 -17.45
N TYR A 172 5.29 -9.91 -16.13
CA TYR A 172 4.05 -9.94 -15.34
C TYR A 172 3.07 -8.84 -15.78
N PHE A 173 3.55 -7.59 -15.94
CA PHE A 173 2.72 -6.49 -16.40
C PHE A 173 2.19 -6.72 -17.82
N LYS A 174 3.03 -7.20 -18.73
CA LYS A 174 2.65 -7.52 -20.12
C LYS A 174 1.58 -8.61 -20.20
N ASP A 175 1.67 -9.63 -19.37
CA ASP A 175 0.64 -10.68 -19.30
C ASP A 175 -0.73 -10.14 -18.88
N LYS A 176 -0.75 -9.22 -17.91
CA LYS A 176 -1.99 -8.65 -17.37
C LYS A 176 -2.55 -7.45 -18.18
N LEU A 177 -1.70 -6.75 -18.95
CA LEU A 177 -2.02 -5.48 -19.62
C LEU A 177 -1.83 -5.55 -21.14
N LYS A 178 -2.47 -6.52 -21.79
CA LYS A 178 -2.28 -6.82 -23.23
C LYS A 178 -2.69 -5.71 -24.21
N SER A 179 -3.49 -4.73 -23.78
CA SER A 179 -4.02 -3.65 -24.63
C SER A 179 -3.18 -2.36 -24.62
N TYR A 180 -2.12 -2.30 -23.84
CA TYR A 180 -1.28 -1.11 -23.69
C TYR A 180 -0.02 -1.18 -24.53
N SER A 181 0.56 -0.01 -24.88
CA SER A 181 1.82 0.04 -25.60
C SER A 181 2.99 -0.42 -24.72
N ALA A 182 4.10 -0.83 -25.32
CA ALA A 182 5.30 -1.22 -24.57
C ALA A 182 5.87 -0.06 -23.73
N TYR A 183 5.78 1.17 -24.24
CA TYR A 183 6.23 2.38 -23.53
C TYR A 183 5.35 2.71 -22.32
N ASP A 184 4.04 2.45 -22.39
CA ASP A 184 3.16 2.57 -21.23
C ASP A 184 3.49 1.48 -20.20
N ILE A 185 3.57 0.22 -20.65
CA ILE A 185 3.76 -0.93 -19.76
C ILE A 185 5.08 -0.83 -18.98
N CYS A 186 6.18 -0.41 -19.59
CA CYS A 186 7.48 -0.33 -18.92
C CYS A 186 7.52 0.78 -17.83
N THR A 187 6.63 1.76 -17.89
CA THR A 187 6.52 2.86 -16.93
C THR A 187 5.57 2.55 -15.76
N TYR A 188 4.56 1.71 -15.97
CA TYR A 188 3.56 1.38 -14.96
C TYR A 188 4.11 0.78 -13.66
N PRO A 189 5.15 -0.04 -13.63
CA PRO A 189 5.69 -0.57 -12.37
C PRO A 189 6.02 0.52 -11.34
N TRP A 190 6.61 1.65 -11.77
CA TRP A 190 6.88 2.79 -10.90
C TRP A 190 5.59 3.44 -10.39
N GLN A 191 4.61 3.67 -11.27
CA GLN A 191 3.33 4.30 -10.92
C GLN A 191 2.53 3.43 -9.95
N VAL A 192 2.51 2.13 -10.18
CA VAL A 192 1.87 1.15 -9.28
C VAL A 192 2.53 1.16 -7.91
N ARG A 193 3.87 1.19 -7.86
CA ARG A 193 4.61 1.31 -6.59
C ARG A 193 4.20 2.56 -5.82
N GLU A 194 4.24 3.74 -6.45
CA GLU A 194 3.87 5.01 -5.81
C GLU A 194 2.42 4.99 -5.30
N TYR A 195 1.50 4.48 -6.10
CA TYR A 195 0.10 4.34 -5.71
C TYR A 195 -0.05 3.44 -4.48
N LEU A 196 0.57 2.26 -4.46
CA LEU A 196 0.45 1.30 -3.36
C LEU A 196 1.12 1.81 -2.07
N ILE A 197 2.28 2.47 -2.15
CA ILE A 197 2.93 3.10 -1.01
C ILE A 197 2.04 4.20 -0.42
N ASN A 198 1.46 5.04 -1.26
CA ASN A 198 0.57 6.11 -0.79
C ASN A 198 -0.73 5.55 -0.18
N LEU A 199 -1.25 4.46 -0.72
CA LEU A 199 -2.40 3.75 -0.16
C LEU A 199 -2.08 3.20 1.23
N SER A 200 -0.95 2.51 1.40
CA SER A 200 -0.52 1.98 2.69
C SER A 200 -0.26 3.07 3.73
N LYS A 201 0.37 4.18 3.35
CA LYS A 201 0.56 5.35 4.23
C LYS A 201 -0.76 5.94 4.71
N LYS A 202 -1.75 6.07 3.81
CA LYS A 202 -3.10 6.54 4.18
C LYS A 202 -3.78 5.57 5.16
N GLN A 203 -3.63 4.27 4.96
CA GLN A 203 -4.18 3.25 5.87
C GLN A 203 -3.51 3.30 7.24
N ILE A 204 -2.19 3.39 7.32
CA ILE A 204 -1.44 3.51 8.57
C ILE A 204 -1.87 4.77 9.33
N HIS A 205 -1.93 5.92 8.67
CA HIS A 205 -2.36 7.18 9.28
C HIS A 205 -3.82 7.11 9.80
N CYS A 206 -4.70 6.43 9.06
CA CYS A 206 -6.07 6.18 9.51
C CYS A 206 -6.09 5.30 10.77
N MET A 207 -5.29 4.24 10.82
CA MET A 207 -5.21 3.34 11.99
C MET A 207 -4.62 4.02 13.23
N GLU A 208 -3.58 4.85 13.08
CA GLU A 208 -3.00 5.63 14.17
C GLU A 208 -4.00 6.64 14.74
N ASN A 209 -4.78 7.31 13.89
CA ASN A 209 -5.86 8.18 14.32
C ASN A 209 -6.95 7.40 15.07
N ILE A 210 -7.41 6.26 14.57
CA ILE A 210 -8.39 5.40 15.25
C ILE A 210 -7.89 4.98 16.61
N GLN A 211 -6.61 4.57 16.72
CA GLN A 211 -6.03 4.18 18.01
C GLN A 211 -6.00 5.33 19.03
N SER A 212 -5.74 6.55 18.59
CA SER A 212 -5.79 7.73 19.47
C SER A 212 -7.19 7.99 20.01
N TYR A 213 -8.22 7.88 19.17
CA TYR A 213 -9.63 7.98 19.60
C TYR A 213 -10.03 6.85 20.55
N ILE A 214 -9.57 5.62 20.31
CA ILE A 214 -9.78 4.49 21.22
C ILE A 214 -9.19 4.77 22.60
N ASN A 215 -7.96 5.31 22.64
CA ASN A 215 -7.30 5.66 23.91
C ASN A 215 -8.06 6.75 24.66
N LEU A 216 -8.51 7.80 23.96
CA LEU A 216 -9.34 8.87 24.54
C LEU A 216 -10.67 8.31 25.08
N LEU A 217 -11.32 7.44 24.32
CA LEU A 217 -12.58 6.84 24.70
C LEU A 217 -12.42 5.91 25.93
N LYS A 218 -11.34 5.12 25.97
CA LYS A 218 -11.02 4.27 27.13
C LYS A 218 -10.76 5.10 28.41
N ALA A 219 -10.09 6.24 28.26
CA ALA A 219 -9.80 7.15 29.39
C ALA A 219 -11.06 7.87 29.89
N ASN A 220 -11.85 8.46 28.98
CA ASN A 220 -12.96 9.36 29.33
C ASN A 220 -14.33 8.69 29.33
N LYS A 221 -14.48 7.46 28.79
CA LYS A 221 -15.74 6.72 28.66
C LYS A 221 -16.76 7.37 27.72
N ASN A 222 -16.44 8.50 27.13
CA ASN A 222 -17.23 9.20 26.12
C ASN A 222 -16.32 9.88 25.11
N LEU A 223 -16.84 10.10 23.90
CA LEU A 223 -16.14 10.80 22.83
C LEU A 223 -17.18 11.57 22.00
N VAL A 224 -16.95 12.88 21.84
CA VAL A 224 -17.78 13.75 21.02
C VAL A 224 -17.01 14.10 19.73
N LEU A 225 -17.57 13.72 18.59
CA LEU A 225 -17.03 14.06 17.27
C LEU A 225 -17.78 15.25 16.70
N THR A 226 -17.09 16.38 16.51
CA THR A 226 -17.66 17.63 15.98
C THR A 226 -17.14 17.90 14.56
N GLY A 227 -17.91 18.65 13.76
CA GLY A 227 -17.53 19.01 12.39
C GLY A 227 -18.74 19.23 11.49
N ALA A 228 -18.50 19.77 10.30
CA ALA A 228 -19.54 20.02 9.29
C ALA A 228 -20.29 18.74 8.86
N PRO A 229 -21.54 18.81 8.38
CA PRO A 229 -22.24 17.69 7.76
C PRO A 229 -21.38 17.07 6.63
N GLY A 230 -21.43 15.72 6.51
CA GLY A 230 -20.69 15.00 5.45
C GLY A 230 -19.20 14.75 5.71
N THR A 231 -18.61 15.21 6.84
CA THR A 231 -17.17 15.01 7.16
C THR A 231 -16.81 13.60 7.68
N GLY A 232 -17.71 12.62 7.59
CA GLY A 232 -17.43 11.22 7.94
C GLY A 232 -17.45 10.89 9.44
N LYS A 233 -18.02 11.75 10.32
CA LYS A 233 -18.11 11.51 11.77
C LYS A 233 -18.73 10.16 12.13
N THR A 234 -19.87 9.85 11.50
CA THR A 234 -20.58 8.57 11.72
C THR A 234 -19.75 7.37 11.26
N PHE A 235 -19.06 7.52 10.12
CA PHE A 235 -18.14 6.49 9.62
C PHE A 235 -17.00 6.25 10.61
N LEU A 236 -16.35 7.32 11.08
CA LEU A 236 -15.27 7.23 12.06
C LEU A 236 -15.72 6.57 13.37
N ALA A 237 -16.91 6.95 13.89
CA ALA A 237 -17.45 6.33 15.09
C ALA A 237 -17.68 4.83 14.93
N LYS A 238 -18.18 4.38 13.78
CA LYS A 238 -18.35 2.95 13.45
C LYS A 238 -17.03 2.21 13.34
N GLU A 239 -16.01 2.83 12.70
CA GLU A 239 -14.67 2.23 12.60
C GLU A 239 -13.96 2.12 13.96
N ILE A 240 -14.12 3.11 14.86
CA ILE A 240 -13.63 3.03 16.25
C ILE A 240 -14.31 1.86 16.98
N ALA A 241 -15.62 1.73 16.90
CA ALA A 241 -16.36 0.66 17.53
C ALA A 241 -15.97 -0.72 16.99
N LYS A 242 -15.81 -0.85 15.68
CA LYS A 242 -15.32 -2.06 15.02
C LYS A 242 -13.90 -2.43 15.47
N ALA A 243 -12.99 -1.46 15.54
CA ALA A 243 -11.62 -1.68 16.01
C ALA A 243 -11.54 -2.08 17.51
N MET A 244 -12.58 -1.78 18.27
CA MET A 244 -12.72 -2.19 19.68
C MET A 244 -13.48 -3.51 19.85
N ASP A 245 -13.96 -4.13 18.77
CA ASP A 245 -14.83 -5.30 18.78
C ASP A 245 -16.04 -5.08 19.72
N ALA A 246 -16.66 -3.90 19.64
CA ALA A 246 -17.72 -3.47 20.51
C ALA A 246 -19.10 -3.68 19.90
N GLU A 247 -20.10 -4.03 20.74
CA GLU A 247 -21.50 -3.94 20.34
C GLU A 247 -21.92 -2.48 20.16
N VAL A 248 -22.71 -2.21 19.13
CA VAL A 248 -23.12 -0.86 18.74
C VAL A 248 -24.62 -0.76 18.66
N GLU A 249 -25.19 0.26 19.31
CA GLU A 249 -26.58 0.69 19.09
C GLU A 249 -26.56 2.11 18.52
N PHE A 250 -27.33 2.34 17.47
CA PHE A 250 -27.34 3.62 16.77
C PHE A 250 -28.63 4.37 17.05
N VAL A 251 -28.51 5.61 17.52
CA VAL A 251 -29.65 6.50 17.80
C VAL A 251 -29.44 7.82 17.09
N GLN A 252 -30.47 8.29 16.40
CA GLN A 252 -30.52 9.62 15.79
C GLN A 252 -31.53 10.49 16.52
N PHE A 253 -31.05 11.54 17.21
CA PHE A 253 -31.93 12.53 17.81
C PHE A 253 -32.51 13.46 16.73
N HIS A 254 -33.82 13.64 16.76
CA HIS A 254 -34.56 14.59 15.95
C HIS A 254 -35.54 15.37 16.84
N PRO A 255 -36.15 16.50 16.38
CA PRO A 255 -36.95 17.36 17.24
C PRO A 255 -38.13 16.67 17.97
N SER A 256 -38.62 15.58 17.44
CA SER A 256 -39.69 14.79 18.04
C SER A 256 -39.21 13.60 18.90
N TYR A 257 -37.89 13.43 19.06
CA TYR A 257 -37.32 12.34 19.85
C TYR A 257 -37.22 12.78 21.32
N ASP A 258 -37.90 12.08 22.20
CA ASP A 258 -37.99 12.48 23.59
C ASP A 258 -37.44 11.43 24.58
N TYR A 259 -37.53 11.73 25.86
CA TYR A 259 -37.11 10.85 26.97
C TYR A 259 -37.82 9.49 26.90
N THR A 260 -39.08 9.47 26.47
CA THR A 260 -39.88 8.24 26.43
C THR A 260 -39.42 7.26 25.33
N ASP A 261 -38.81 7.76 24.29
CA ASP A 261 -38.19 6.94 23.23
C ASP A 261 -36.81 6.45 23.62
N PHE A 262 -36.07 7.31 24.37
CA PHE A 262 -34.67 7.05 24.68
C PHE A 262 -34.49 6.16 25.90
N VAL A 263 -35.12 6.52 27.03
CA VAL A 263 -34.93 5.82 28.31
C VAL A 263 -36.09 4.88 28.61
N GLU A 264 -37.27 5.43 28.89
CA GLU A 264 -38.49 4.68 29.18
C GLU A 264 -39.72 5.59 29.14
N GLY A 265 -40.85 5.08 28.79
CA GLY A 265 -42.10 5.85 28.78
C GLY A 265 -43.36 4.98 28.84
N LEU A 266 -44.47 5.62 29.22
CA LEU A 266 -45.79 5.01 29.15
C LEU A 266 -46.25 4.94 27.69
N ARG A 267 -46.60 3.75 27.22
CA ARG A 267 -47.15 3.54 25.87
C ARG A 267 -48.56 2.96 25.96
N PRO A 268 -49.49 3.46 25.17
CA PRO A 268 -50.84 2.91 25.16
C PRO A 268 -50.81 1.48 24.62
N ILE A 269 -51.53 0.60 25.26
CA ILE A 269 -51.75 -0.78 24.87
C ILE A 269 -53.27 -0.99 24.75
N ASP A 270 -53.68 -1.60 23.67
CA ASP A 270 -55.07 -2.08 23.49
C ASP A 270 -55.21 -3.41 24.27
N ASP A 271 -56.18 -3.48 25.21
CA ASP A 271 -56.53 -4.67 25.98
C ASP A 271 -57.41 -5.67 25.18
N GLY A 272 -57.68 -5.41 23.88
CA GLY A 272 -58.57 -6.21 23.03
C GLY A 272 -60.03 -6.11 23.39
N LYS A 273 -60.43 -5.28 24.39
CA LYS A 273 -61.78 -5.02 24.83
C LYS A 273 -62.26 -3.58 24.61
N GLY A 274 -61.44 -2.79 23.88
CA GLY A 274 -61.74 -1.41 23.56
C GLY A 274 -61.34 -0.39 24.64
N HIS A 275 -60.59 -0.82 25.67
CA HIS A 275 -59.99 0.10 26.65
C HIS A 275 -58.51 0.31 26.38
N ILE A 276 -58.05 1.54 26.48
CA ILE A 276 -56.64 1.90 26.37
C ILE A 276 -55.99 1.85 27.77
N ASN A 277 -55.11 0.88 27.96
CA ASN A 277 -54.27 0.82 29.15
C ASN A 277 -52.87 1.42 28.82
N PHE A 278 -52.15 1.83 29.81
CA PHE A 278 -50.79 2.36 29.68
C PHE A 278 -49.79 1.41 30.33
N GLU A 279 -48.83 0.98 29.53
CA GLU A 279 -47.72 0.16 30.00
C GLU A 279 -46.39 0.92 29.89
N ARG A 280 -45.51 0.75 30.91
CA ARG A 280 -44.20 1.29 30.92
C ARG A 280 -43.29 0.45 30.03
N LYS A 281 -42.82 1.01 28.93
CA LYS A 281 -41.91 0.35 27.96
C LYS A 281 -40.52 0.97 28.05
N ASP A 282 -39.51 0.11 28.04
CA ASP A 282 -38.11 0.54 27.99
C ASP A 282 -37.79 1.17 26.63
N GLY A 283 -37.10 2.30 26.65
CA GLY A 283 -36.50 2.91 25.47
C GLY A 283 -35.19 2.24 25.02
N ILE A 284 -34.59 2.77 23.98
CA ILE A 284 -33.40 2.20 23.34
C ILE A 284 -32.22 2.09 24.32
N LEU A 285 -31.91 3.15 25.07
CA LEU A 285 -30.80 3.16 26.04
C LEU A 285 -30.96 2.08 27.09
N LYS A 286 -32.15 1.99 27.69
CA LYS A 286 -32.41 1.04 28.77
C LYS A 286 -32.36 -0.41 28.30
N LYS A 287 -32.87 -0.69 27.07
CA LYS A 287 -32.75 -2.01 26.42
C LYS A 287 -31.32 -2.40 26.21
N PHE A 288 -30.51 -1.45 25.68
CA PHE A 288 -29.09 -1.65 25.42
C PHE A 288 -28.29 -1.91 26.71
N CYS A 289 -28.55 -1.14 27.79
CA CYS A 289 -27.95 -1.37 29.08
C CYS A 289 -28.31 -2.74 29.70
N LYS A 290 -29.58 -3.18 29.56
CA LYS A 290 -30.00 -4.51 30.00
C LYS A 290 -29.29 -5.63 29.24
N LYS A 291 -29.16 -5.48 27.93
CA LYS A 291 -28.43 -6.42 27.07
C LYS A 291 -26.94 -6.50 27.47
N ALA A 292 -26.29 -5.37 27.70
CA ALA A 292 -24.90 -5.30 28.15
C ALA A 292 -24.72 -5.99 29.53
N THR A 293 -25.64 -5.78 30.46
CA THR A 293 -25.60 -6.40 31.79
C THR A 293 -25.81 -7.92 31.74
N SER A 294 -26.72 -8.42 30.90
CA SER A 294 -26.94 -9.86 30.71
C SER A 294 -25.72 -10.56 30.10
N SER A 295 -25.08 -9.93 29.13
CA SER A 295 -23.85 -10.44 28.51
C SER A 295 -22.69 -10.53 29.51
N ILE A 296 -22.57 -9.60 30.44
CA ILE A 296 -21.54 -9.62 31.52
C ILE A 296 -21.82 -10.76 32.50
N SER A 297 -23.06 -10.96 32.95
CA SER A 297 -23.41 -12.05 33.83
C SER A 297 -23.13 -13.42 33.24
N ASP A 298 -23.44 -13.63 31.96
CA ASP A 298 -23.17 -14.87 31.25
C ASP A 298 -21.66 -15.15 31.08
N LEU A 299 -20.86 -14.12 30.77
CA LEU A 299 -19.40 -14.24 30.68
C LEU A 299 -18.77 -14.54 32.03
N THR A 300 -19.24 -13.91 33.08
CA THR A 300 -18.77 -14.16 34.47
C THR A 300 -19.12 -15.57 34.90
N LEU A 301 -20.34 -16.02 34.62
CA LEU A 301 -20.79 -17.38 34.94
C LEU A 301 -20.03 -18.45 34.17
N LYS A 302 -19.80 -18.24 32.85
CA LYS A 302 -19.01 -19.13 32.01
C LYS A 302 -17.54 -19.20 32.46
N SER A 303 -16.96 -18.06 32.84
CA SER A 303 -15.58 -18.00 33.32
C SER A 303 -15.45 -18.67 34.68
N TRP A 304 -16.43 -18.48 35.59
CA TRP A 304 -16.52 -19.11 36.89
C TRP A 304 -16.70 -20.63 36.78
N ASN A 305 -17.59 -21.11 35.91
CA ASN A 305 -17.81 -22.53 35.66
C ASN A 305 -16.57 -23.21 35.05
N LYS A 306 -15.83 -22.49 34.21
CA LYS A 306 -14.56 -22.98 33.66
C LYS A 306 -13.47 -23.05 34.72
N LEU A 307 -13.42 -22.08 35.65
CA LEU A 307 -12.50 -22.09 36.79
C LEU A 307 -12.81 -23.24 37.73
N ILE A 308 -14.09 -23.45 38.13
CA ILE A 308 -14.53 -24.57 38.96
C ILE A 308 -14.16 -25.90 38.29
N LYS A 309 -14.39 -26.06 37.00
CA LYS A 309 -14.04 -27.28 36.27
C LYS A 309 -12.54 -27.56 36.27
N HIS A 310 -11.70 -26.53 36.20
CA HIS A 310 -10.25 -26.69 36.34
C HIS A 310 -9.81 -27.04 37.75
N LEU A 311 -10.45 -26.42 38.77
CA LEU A 311 -10.15 -26.71 40.18
C LEU A 311 -10.60 -28.12 40.61
N THR A 312 -11.69 -28.63 40.07
CA THR A 312 -12.16 -30.01 40.33
C THR A 312 -11.36 -31.07 39.57
N GLN A 313 -10.71 -30.75 38.49
CA GLN A 313 -9.80 -31.64 37.77
C GLN A 313 -8.37 -31.69 38.35
N ALA A 314 -8.00 -30.68 39.17
CA ALA A 314 -6.67 -30.57 39.77
C ALA A 314 -6.66 -31.01 41.26
N ASN A 315 -7.10 -32.21 41.52
CA ASN A 315 -7.04 -32.81 42.88
C ASN A 315 -5.67 -33.35 43.22
N ASN A 316 -4.59 -32.65 42.89
CA ASN A 316 -3.26 -32.86 43.52
C ASN A 316 -2.32 -31.71 43.21
N SER A 317 -1.96 -30.98 44.30
CA SER A 317 -0.74 -30.18 44.49
C SER A 317 -0.17 -29.40 43.29
N CYS A 318 -0.49 -28.09 43.17
CA CYS A 318 0.43 -27.07 42.71
C CYS A 318 -0.21 -25.67 42.78
N GLU A 319 0.58 -24.66 43.16
CA GLU A 319 0.23 -23.25 43.18
C GLU A 319 -0.32 -22.76 41.85
N TYR A 320 -1.53 -22.23 41.82
CA TYR A 320 -2.17 -21.68 40.62
C TYR A 320 -1.84 -20.20 40.45
N LYS A 321 -1.05 -19.87 39.44
CA LYS A 321 -1.04 -18.53 38.85
C LYS A 321 -2.19 -18.41 37.83
N LEU A 322 -3.15 -17.51 38.11
CA LEU A 322 -4.21 -17.15 37.17
C LEU A 322 -3.58 -16.62 35.87
N PRO A 323 -3.96 -17.12 34.69
CA PRO A 323 -3.48 -16.61 33.40
C PRO A 323 -3.88 -15.12 33.24
N SER A 324 -2.92 -14.25 32.98
CA SER A 324 -3.11 -12.80 32.82
C SER A 324 -4.10 -12.39 31.71
N ASN A 325 -4.39 -13.28 30.78
CA ASN A 325 -5.35 -13.09 29.69
C ASN A 325 -6.83 -13.27 30.08
N LEU A 326 -7.14 -13.78 31.28
CA LEU A 326 -8.53 -13.86 31.76
C LEU A 326 -9.04 -12.48 32.24
N LEU A 327 -8.18 -11.67 32.85
CA LEU A 327 -8.51 -10.32 33.32
C LEU A 327 -8.62 -9.31 32.17
N THR A 328 -7.85 -9.49 31.11
CA THR A 328 -7.91 -8.61 29.92
C THR A 328 -9.12 -8.86 29.04
N ARG A 329 -9.65 -10.09 28.98
CA ARG A 329 -10.89 -10.38 28.22
C ARG A 329 -12.17 -9.85 28.88
N VAL A 330 -12.21 -9.75 30.19
CA VAL A 330 -13.36 -9.17 30.92
C VAL A 330 -13.40 -7.65 30.72
N SER A 331 -12.24 -6.99 30.53
CA SER A 331 -12.18 -5.53 30.33
C SER A 331 -12.51 -5.09 28.89
N SER A 332 -12.30 -5.93 27.86
CA SER A 332 -12.58 -5.58 26.47
C SER A 332 -14.05 -5.73 26.07
N SER A 333 -14.82 -6.59 26.75
CA SER A 333 -16.26 -6.77 26.50
C SER A 333 -17.17 -5.75 27.19
N MET A 334 -16.60 -4.80 27.95
CA MET A 334 -17.36 -3.79 28.74
C MET A 334 -17.63 -2.48 27.97
N PHE A 335 -17.26 -2.36 26.72
CA PHE A 335 -17.51 -1.14 25.96
C PHE A 335 -18.75 -1.32 25.06
N SER A 336 -19.88 -0.83 25.55
CA SER A 336 -21.07 -0.64 24.76
C SER A 336 -21.13 0.82 24.31
N PHE A 337 -21.30 1.05 23.01
CA PHE A 337 -21.35 2.39 22.45
C PHE A 337 -22.77 2.81 22.14
N LEU A 338 -23.18 3.95 22.67
CA LEU A 338 -24.32 4.69 22.18
C LEU A 338 -23.81 5.79 21.25
N ILE A 339 -24.10 5.66 19.95
CA ILE A 339 -23.77 6.68 18.96
C ILE A 339 -24.97 7.59 18.81
N THR A 340 -24.84 8.84 19.27
CA THR A 340 -25.87 9.89 19.16
C THR A 340 -25.43 10.96 18.16
N PHE A 341 -26.36 11.38 17.30
CA PHE A 341 -26.20 12.49 16.34
C PHE A 341 -27.25 13.53 16.53
#